data_17d402a05a457a6ed976161b401a25de
#
_entry.id   17d402a05a457a6ed976161b401a25de
#
_cell.length_a   1.000
_cell.length_b   1.000
_cell.length_c   1.000
_cell.angle_alpha   90.00
_cell.angle_beta   90.00
_cell.angle_gamma   90.00
#
_symmetry.space_group_name_H-M   'P 1'
#
loop_
_entity.id
_entity.type
_entity.pdbx_description
1 polymer ?
#
loop_
_entity_poly.entity_id
_entity_poly.type
_entity_poly.pdbx_seq_one_letter_code
_entity_poly.pdbx_strand_id
1 'polypeptide(L)'
;MRLTLLIPILLLVACNNGNALNSRTKDTPLNQLPEVKERLDFTCAHEKIPTPSAETDILFKYARWLQKNNQLKQDRTVDIEIERLYRITTENHHYKANINLQNGAMRGQFKLTGKERLRLSQQLIDAHVATGYYMIAIYLQKGAAGLQQDEDMSLRYFRKAADEGSAQAQAYIAEKLAPIDIAPDIARQMRLCAAEQGNGKSARILGVNFSGKGDYNAALEAFQLGVAAGDESAASFLDNGFRGPKKDNRMYYLDQQEDLLRAERYRQIGKVLGNWSYANPSVPEINEIVPLPPAKLPAWDGKLK
;
A
#
# COMPACT_ATOMS: atom_id res chain seq x y z
N MET A 1 -31.59 -52.78 -61.94
CA MET A 1 -30.57 -52.64 -60.91
C MET A 1 -30.95 -51.46 -59.97
N ARG A 2 -31.57 -51.84 -58.82
CA ARG A 2 -31.95 -50.86 -57.80
C ARG A 2 -30.89 -50.86 -56.69
N LEU A 3 -30.18 -49.74 -56.52
CA LEU A 3 -29.20 -49.57 -55.50
C LEU A 3 -29.87 -48.94 -54.27
N THR A 4 -30.03 -49.73 -53.21
CA THR A 4 -30.56 -49.30 -51.92
C THR A 4 -29.45 -48.67 -51.08
N LEU A 5 -29.54 -47.37 -50.84
CA LEU A 5 -28.68 -46.65 -49.95
C LEU A 5 -29.14 -46.84 -48.51
N LEU A 6 -28.31 -47.47 -47.67
CA LEU A 6 -28.47 -47.57 -46.22
C LEU A 6 -27.88 -46.37 -45.58
N ILE A 7 -28.67 -45.50 -44.95
CA ILE A 7 -28.27 -44.39 -44.15
C ILE A 7 -28.13 -44.87 -42.70
N PRO A 8 -26.97 -44.76 -42.04
CA PRO A 8 -26.86 -45.01 -40.62
C PRO A 8 -27.41 -43.81 -39.82
N ILE A 9 -28.40 -44.07 -38.98
CA ILE A 9 -28.94 -43.16 -38.01
C ILE A 9 -27.89 -42.99 -36.90
N LEU A 10 -27.22 -41.83 -36.85
CA LEU A 10 -26.40 -41.42 -35.70
C LEU A 10 -27.31 -40.94 -34.57
N LEU A 11 -27.41 -41.73 -33.51
CA LEU A 11 -28.01 -41.32 -32.25
C LEU A 11 -27.11 -40.29 -31.58
N LEU A 12 -27.49 -39.02 -31.65
CA LEU A 12 -26.94 -37.95 -30.83
C LEU A 12 -27.45 -38.14 -29.41
N VAL A 13 -26.60 -38.67 -28.56
CA VAL A 13 -26.78 -38.59 -27.10
C VAL A 13 -26.45 -37.15 -26.68
N ALA A 14 -27.48 -36.34 -26.46
CA ALA A 14 -27.38 -35.06 -25.84
C ALA A 14 -26.98 -35.22 -24.36
N CYS A 15 -25.71 -35.10 -24.05
CA CYS A 15 -25.27 -34.88 -22.66
C CYS A 15 -25.72 -33.51 -22.21
N ASN A 16 -26.81 -33.48 -21.47
CA ASN A 16 -27.34 -32.30 -20.79
C ASN A 16 -26.48 -32.04 -19.55
N ASN A 17 -25.34 -31.36 -19.72
CA ASN A 17 -24.57 -30.83 -18.61
C ASN A 17 -25.01 -29.39 -18.32
N GLY A 18 -26.22 -29.27 -17.82
CA GLY A 18 -26.72 -28.10 -17.15
C GLY A 18 -26.12 -27.99 -15.75
N ASN A 19 -24.82 -27.77 -15.63
CA ASN A 19 -24.24 -27.24 -14.38
C ASN A 19 -24.31 -25.73 -14.42
N ALA A 20 -25.48 -25.25 -13.96
CA ALA A 20 -25.61 -23.87 -13.51
C ALA A 20 -24.47 -23.55 -12.52
N LEU A 21 -23.76 -22.47 -12.81
CA LEU A 21 -22.85 -21.79 -11.90
C LEU A 21 -23.61 -21.31 -10.65
N ASN A 22 -23.89 -22.22 -9.75
CA ASN A 22 -24.22 -21.95 -8.37
C ASN A 22 -22.94 -22.14 -7.56
N SER A 23 -21.97 -21.22 -7.70
CA SER A 23 -20.94 -21.06 -6.69
C SER A 23 -21.56 -20.39 -5.47
N ARG A 24 -22.41 -21.12 -4.76
CA ARG A 24 -22.61 -20.86 -3.34
C ARG A 24 -21.23 -20.99 -2.72
N THR A 25 -20.69 -19.90 -2.22
CA THR A 25 -19.65 -19.93 -1.20
C THR A 25 -20.12 -20.93 -0.17
N LYS A 26 -19.51 -22.12 -0.14
CA LYS A 26 -19.77 -23.10 0.91
C LYS A 26 -19.38 -22.39 2.20
N ASP A 27 -20.35 -22.07 3.03
CA ASP A 27 -20.10 -21.56 4.36
C ASP A 27 -19.11 -22.52 5.03
N THR A 28 -17.94 -22.01 5.39
CA THR A 28 -16.91 -22.82 6.05
C THR A 28 -17.51 -23.32 7.35
N PRO A 29 -17.56 -24.64 7.58
CA PRO A 29 -18.14 -25.17 8.80
C PRO A 29 -17.49 -24.53 10.04
N LEU A 30 -18.28 -24.13 11.04
CA LEU A 30 -17.82 -23.47 12.25
C LEU A 30 -16.68 -24.19 12.96
N ASN A 31 -16.59 -25.53 12.85
CA ASN A 31 -15.51 -26.33 13.41
C ASN A 31 -14.17 -26.17 12.69
N GLN A 32 -14.13 -25.59 11.49
CA GLN A 32 -12.91 -25.33 10.72
C GLN A 32 -12.39 -23.89 10.91
N LEU A 33 -13.14 -23.00 11.58
CA LEU A 33 -12.75 -21.62 11.80
C LEU A 33 -11.37 -21.45 12.51
N PRO A 34 -11.03 -22.25 13.54
CA PRO A 34 -9.71 -22.16 14.18
C PRO A 34 -8.58 -22.47 13.20
N GLU A 35 -8.71 -23.53 12.40
CA GLU A 35 -7.74 -23.94 11.39
C GLU A 35 -7.58 -22.89 10.28
N VAL A 36 -8.68 -22.29 9.83
CA VAL A 36 -8.64 -21.20 8.84
C VAL A 36 -7.95 -19.98 9.42
N LYS A 37 -8.21 -19.61 10.68
CA LYS A 37 -7.52 -18.50 11.37
C LYS A 37 -6.03 -18.74 11.47
N GLU A 38 -5.61 -19.93 11.87
CA GLU A 38 -4.20 -20.32 11.97
C GLU A 38 -3.48 -20.19 10.62
N ARG A 39 -4.13 -20.55 9.51
CA ARG A 39 -3.57 -20.39 8.15
C ARG A 39 -3.50 -18.92 7.70
N LEU A 40 -4.28 -18.04 8.32
CA LEU A 40 -4.26 -16.60 8.05
C LEU A 40 -3.31 -15.85 8.99
N ASP A 41 -2.78 -16.50 10.01
CA ASP A 41 -1.89 -15.88 11.00
C ASP A 41 -0.79 -15.05 10.32
N PHE A 42 -0.52 -13.91 10.93
CA PHE A 42 0.42 -12.94 10.42
C PHE A 42 1.39 -12.51 11.51
N THR A 43 2.66 -12.57 11.20
CA THR A 43 3.73 -11.98 12.04
C THR A 43 4.26 -10.74 11.32
N CYS A 44 4.28 -9.61 12.04
CA CYS A 44 4.78 -8.36 11.47
C CYS A 44 6.27 -8.49 11.14
N ALA A 45 6.59 -8.29 9.87
CA ALA A 45 7.93 -8.12 9.37
C ALA A 45 8.04 -6.76 8.67
N HIS A 46 9.19 -6.10 8.80
CA HIS A 46 9.49 -4.86 8.09
C HIS A 46 10.47 -5.15 6.96
N GLU A 47 10.21 -4.53 5.80
CA GLU A 47 11.06 -4.67 4.64
C GLU A 47 12.46 -4.12 4.92
N LYS A 48 13.48 -4.91 4.61
CA LYS A 48 14.88 -4.49 4.71
C LYS A 48 15.44 -4.30 3.31
N ILE A 49 15.79 -3.07 3.00
CA ILE A 49 16.43 -2.75 1.72
C ILE A 49 17.94 -2.60 1.97
N PRO A 50 18.80 -3.43 1.33
CA PRO A 50 20.24 -3.33 1.48
C PRO A 50 20.76 -1.91 1.18
N THR A 51 21.72 -1.46 1.99
CA THR A 51 22.35 -0.14 1.83
C THR A 51 23.19 -0.13 0.56
N PRO A 52 23.01 0.84 -0.35
CA PRO A 52 23.82 0.97 -1.55
C PRO A 52 25.22 1.53 -1.22
N SER A 53 26.12 1.52 -2.22
CA SER A 53 27.37 2.28 -2.10
C SER A 53 27.10 3.79 -2.04
N ALA A 54 28.03 4.54 -1.42
CA ALA A 54 27.91 6.00 -1.32
C ALA A 54 27.77 6.67 -2.70
N GLU A 55 28.53 6.19 -3.68
CA GLU A 55 28.52 6.72 -5.05
C GLU A 55 27.17 6.52 -5.74
N THR A 56 26.58 5.30 -5.65
CA THR A 56 25.27 5.01 -6.25
C THR A 56 24.15 5.75 -5.52
N ASP A 57 24.29 5.99 -4.21
CA ASP A 57 23.30 6.75 -3.44
C ASP A 57 23.30 8.24 -3.83
N ILE A 58 24.44 8.84 -4.13
CA ILE A 58 24.52 10.21 -4.65
C ILE A 58 23.79 10.34 -5.98
N LEU A 59 24.05 9.42 -6.92
CA LEU A 59 23.37 9.41 -8.23
C LEU A 59 21.85 9.21 -8.07
N PHE A 60 21.44 8.32 -7.16
CA PHE A 60 20.04 8.11 -6.85
C PHE A 60 19.38 9.36 -6.28
N LYS A 61 20.03 10.03 -5.32
CA LYS A 61 19.53 11.29 -4.74
C LYS A 61 19.38 12.38 -5.80
N TYR A 62 20.33 12.47 -6.72
CA TYR A 62 20.23 13.41 -7.84
C TYR A 62 19.05 13.07 -8.77
N ALA A 63 18.88 11.80 -9.14
CA ALA A 63 17.72 11.38 -9.91
C ALA A 63 16.40 11.68 -9.19
N ARG A 64 16.33 11.49 -7.88
CA ARG A 64 15.16 11.84 -7.05
C ARG A 64 14.91 13.35 -7.04
N TRP A 65 15.94 14.15 -6.94
CA TRP A 65 15.82 15.61 -7.01
C TRP A 65 15.26 16.05 -8.38
N LEU A 66 15.81 15.55 -9.47
CA LEU A 66 15.28 15.79 -10.83
C LEU A 66 13.81 15.41 -10.93
N GLN A 67 13.45 14.19 -10.45
CA GLN A 67 12.09 13.69 -10.52
C GLN A 67 11.10 14.58 -9.75
N LYS A 68 11.45 15.01 -8.53
CA LYS A 68 10.61 15.92 -7.75
C LYS A 68 10.40 17.26 -8.46
N ASN A 69 11.45 17.84 -9.05
CA ASN A 69 11.37 19.11 -9.75
C ASN A 69 10.68 19.02 -11.13
N ASN A 70 10.56 17.82 -11.69
CA ASN A 70 9.91 17.59 -12.97
C ASN A 70 8.43 17.20 -12.86
N GLN A 71 7.93 16.89 -11.67
CA GLN A 71 6.56 16.37 -11.48
C GLN A 71 5.48 17.30 -12.02
N LEU A 72 5.62 18.61 -11.82
CA LEU A 72 4.68 19.60 -12.34
C LEU A 72 5.00 20.02 -13.77
N LYS A 73 6.28 20.01 -14.15
CA LYS A 73 6.72 20.44 -15.50
C LYS A 73 6.46 19.37 -16.55
N GLN A 74 6.58 18.10 -16.17
CA GLN A 74 6.41 16.93 -17.04
C GLN A 74 7.29 17.00 -18.30
N ASP A 75 8.49 17.58 -18.17
CA ASP A 75 9.46 17.66 -19.26
C ASP A 75 9.98 16.27 -19.60
N ARG A 76 9.73 15.83 -20.81
CA ARG A 76 10.10 14.50 -21.30
C ARG A 76 11.60 14.30 -21.40
N THR A 77 12.37 15.34 -21.67
CA THR A 77 13.83 15.26 -21.74
C THR A 77 14.43 15.00 -20.37
N VAL A 78 13.87 15.63 -19.32
CA VAL A 78 14.25 15.37 -17.93
C VAL A 78 13.85 13.96 -17.50
N ASP A 79 12.68 13.44 -17.93
CA ASP A 79 12.28 12.07 -17.64
C ASP A 79 13.25 11.03 -18.22
N ILE A 80 13.77 11.27 -19.44
CA ILE A 80 14.78 10.41 -20.06
C ILE A 80 16.06 10.38 -19.21
N GLU A 81 16.50 11.52 -18.71
CA GLU A 81 17.68 11.58 -17.84
C GLU A 81 17.44 10.90 -16.50
N ILE A 82 16.27 11.08 -15.88
CA ILE A 82 15.88 10.40 -14.64
C ILE A 82 15.89 8.87 -14.86
N GLU A 83 15.30 8.39 -15.96
CA GLU A 83 15.29 6.97 -16.33
C GLU A 83 16.71 6.44 -16.46
N ARG A 84 17.59 7.17 -17.17
CA ARG A 84 19.00 6.81 -17.36
C ARG A 84 19.73 6.67 -16.02
N LEU A 85 19.57 7.62 -15.11
CA LEU A 85 20.19 7.61 -13.79
C LEU A 85 19.68 6.44 -12.93
N TYR A 86 18.37 6.19 -12.95
CA TYR A 86 17.80 5.04 -12.23
C TYR A 86 18.29 3.70 -12.80
N ARG A 87 18.49 3.59 -14.12
CA ARG A 87 19.07 2.38 -14.72
C ARG A 87 20.50 2.14 -14.24
N ILE A 88 21.35 3.16 -14.30
CA ILE A 88 22.74 3.09 -13.84
C ILE A 88 22.79 2.67 -12.36
N THR A 89 22.02 3.32 -11.52
CA THR A 89 22.02 3.02 -10.07
C THR A 89 21.45 1.63 -9.79
N THR A 90 20.42 1.20 -10.51
CA THR A 90 19.84 -0.14 -10.39
C THR A 90 20.83 -1.24 -10.76
N GLU A 91 21.56 -1.08 -11.85
CA GLU A 91 22.60 -2.04 -12.27
C GLU A 91 23.78 -2.10 -11.26
N ASN A 92 23.94 -1.05 -10.45
CA ASN A 92 24.87 -0.99 -9.33
C ASN A 92 24.22 -1.30 -7.97
N HIS A 93 23.21 -2.16 -7.95
CA HIS A 93 22.54 -2.70 -6.77
C HIS A 93 21.89 -1.68 -5.84
N HIS A 94 21.40 -0.55 -6.39
CA HIS A 94 20.59 0.39 -5.64
C HIS A 94 19.11 0.01 -5.72
N TYR A 95 18.61 -0.78 -4.79
CA TYR A 95 17.27 -1.38 -4.85
C TYR A 95 16.12 -0.37 -4.78
N LYS A 96 16.29 0.75 -4.07
CA LYS A 96 15.30 1.86 -4.12
C LYS A 96 15.21 2.49 -5.53
N ALA A 97 16.31 2.53 -6.27
CA ALA A 97 16.29 2.98 -7.66
C ALA A 97 15.56 2.00 -8.57
N ASN A 98 15.77 0.69 -8.37
CA ASN A 98 15.02 -0.37 -9.06
C ASN A 98 13.50 -0.21 -8.84
N ILE A 99 13.07 -0.04 -7.59
CA ILE A 99 11.66 0.18 -7.23
C ILE A 99 11.11 1.44 -7.93
N ASN A 100 11.85 2.55 -7.90
CA ASN A 100 11.43 3.80 -8.53
C ASN A 100 11.38 3.72 -10.05
N LEU A 101 12.31 2.99 -10.67
CA LEU A 101 12.33 2.73 -12.11
C LEU A 101 11.09 1.94 -12.54
N GLN A 102 10.75 0.86 -11.83
CA GLN A 102 9.54 0.07 -12.11
C GLN A 102 8.26 0.87 -11.86
N ASN A 103 8.19 1.63 -10.76
CA ASN A 103 7.06 2.50 -10.45
C ASN A 103 6.85 3.57 -11.52
N GLY A 104 7.92 4.19 -12.01
CA GLY A 104 7.87 5.16 -13.11
C GLY A 104 7.37 4.52 -14.40
N ALA A 105 7.81 3.30 -14.70
CA ALA A 105 7.33 2.56 -15.87
C ALA A 105 5.85 2.16 -15.76
N MET A 106 5.36 1.81 -14.57
CA MET A 106 3.93 1.53 -14.34
C MET A 106 3.05 2.76 -14.54
N ARG A 107 3.58 3.96 -14.27
CA ARG A 107 2.89 5.24 -14.52
C ARG A 107 3.08 5.78 -15.94
N GLY A 108 3.82 5.06 -16.81
CA GLY A 108 4.10 5.50 -18.18
C GLY A 108 5.18 6.59 -18.29
N GLN A 109 5.86 6.93 -17.20
CA GLN A 109 6.94 7.92 -17.18
C GLN A 109 8.20 7.36 -17.86
N PHE A 110 8.52 6.08 -17.61
CA PHE A 110 9.70 5.40 -18.14
C PHE A 110 9.31 4.23 -19.06
N LYS A 111 10.25 3.80 -19.90
CA LYS A 111 10.02 2.73 -20.88
C LYS A 111 10.77 1.46 -20.46
N LEU A 112 10.05 0.50 -19.90
CA LEU A 112 10.57 -0.84 -19.59
C LEU A 112 9.80 -1.90 -20.38
N THR A 113 10.53 -2.83 -20.98
CA THR A 113 9.94 -4.03 -21.58
C THR A 113 9.39 -4.97 -20.49
N GLY A 114 8.44 -5.84 -20.84
CA GLY A 114 7.93 -6.85 -19.90
C GLY A 114 9.04 -7.74 -19.32
N LYS A 115 9.93 -8.22 -20.17
CA LYS A 115 11.09 -9.03 -19.76
C LYS A 115 12.00 -8.29 -18.77
N GLU A 116 12.22 -7.01 -19.00
CA GLU A 116 13.03 -6.18 -18.10
C GLU A 116 12.35 -5.99 -16.72
N ARG A 117 11.03 -5.73 -16.71
CA ARG A 117 10.27 -5.61 -15.45
C ARG A 117 10.36 -6.89 -14.61
N LEU A 118 10.25 -8.08 -15.23
CA LEU A 118 10.40 -9.35 -14.53
C LEU A 118 11.81 -9.54 -14.00
N ARG A 119 12.86 -9.23 -14.80
CA ARG A 119 14.26 -9.29 -14.35
C ARG A 119 14.51 -8.38 -13.15
N LEU A 120 14.00 -7.15 -13.18
CA LEU A 120 14.13 -6.19 -12.09
C LEU A 120 13.41 -6.65 -10.82
N SER A 121 12.23 -7.24 -10.95
CA SER A 121 11.52 -7.81 -9.80
C SER A 121 12.26 -9.01 -9.22
N GLN A 122 12.84 -9.88 -10.07
CA GLN A 122 13.66 -10.99 -9.61
C GLN A 122 14.91 -10.50 -8.88
N GLN A 123 15.58 -9.45 -9.37
CA GLN A 123 16.72 -8.83 -8.69
C GLN A 123 16.39 -8.34 -7.27
N LEU A 124 15.17 -7.83 -7.05
CA LEU A 124 14.69 -7.46 -5.72
C LEU A 124 14.48 -8.70 -4.85
N ILE A 125 13.85 -9.75 -5.40
CA ILE A 125 13.60 -11.02 -4.69
C ILE A 125 14.93 -11.66 -4.26
N ASP A 126 15.89 -11.73 -5.14
CA ASP A 126 17.22 -12.30 -4.88
C ASP A 126 17.98 -11.53 -3.78
N ALA A 127 17.70 -10.25 -3.66
CA ALA A 127 18.22 -9.38 -2.60
C ALA A 127 17.36 -9.38 -1.31
N HIS A 128 16.39 -10.26 -1.20
CA HIS A 128 15.43 -10.34 -0.08
C HIS A 128 14.65 -9.04 0.15
N VAL A 129 14.36 -8.29 -0.91
CA VAL A 129 13.51 -7.10 -0.89
C VAL A 129 12.09 -7.50 -1.26
N ALA A 130 11.20 -7.49 -0.29
CA ALA A 130 9.82 -8.00 -0.38
C ALA A 130 9.00 -7.32 -1.49
N THR A 131 9.32 -6.06 -1.81
CA THR A 131 8.71 -5.31 -2.92
C THR A 131 8.86 -6.02 -4.26
N GLY A 132 9.85 -6.90 -4.44
CA GLY A 132 9.97 -7.75 -5.64
C GLY A 132 8.76 -8.65 -5.85
N TYR A 133 8.31 -9.35 -4.82
CA TYR A 133 7.08 -10.15 -4.85
C TYR A 133 5.83 -9.27 -5.09
N TYR A 134 5.77 -8.09 -4.45
CA TYR A 134 4.69 -7.12 -4.66
C TYR A 134 4.59 -6.67 -6.14
N MET A 135 5.71 -6.43 -6.81
CA MET A 135 5.72 -6.07 -8.24
C MET A 135 5.18 -7.21 -9.11
N ILE A 136 5.62 -8.45 -8.87
CA ILE A 136 5.10 -9.62 -9.59
C ILE A 136 3.59 -9.77 -9.35
N ALA A 137 3.12 -9.57 -8.12
CA ALA A 137 1.69 -9.62 -7.80
C ALA A 137 0.88 -8.62 -8.63
N ILE A 138 1.36 -7.38 -8.77
CA ILE A 138 0.71 -6.37 -9.62
C ILE A 138 0.71 -6.81 -11.10
N TYR A 139 1.80 -7.38 -11.60
CA TYR A 139 1.87 -7.81 -13.00
C TYR A 139 0.91 -8.96 -13.28
N LEU A 140 0.78 -9.93 -12.38
CA LEU A 140 -0.21 -11.01 -12.45
C LEU A 140 -1.64 -10.46 -12.39
N GLN A 141 -1.91 -9.52 -11.47
CA GLN A 141 -3.23 -8.91 -11.34
C GLN A 141 -3.69 -8.21 -12.62
N LYS A 142 -2.76 -7.61 -13.35
CA LYS A 142 -3.06 -6.80 -14.55
C LYS A 142 -2.83 -7.53 -15.86
N GLY A 143 -2.32 -8.74 -15.88
CA GLY A 143 -1.88 -9.39 -17.11
C GLY A 143 -0.77 -8.60 -17.80
N ALA A 144 0.21 -8.11 -17.04
CA ALA A 144 1.26 -7.22 -17.53
C ALA A 144 2.63 -7.88 -17.51
N ALA A 145 3.63 -7.21 -18.07
CA ALA A 145 5.02 -7.68 -18.17
C ALA A 145 5.20 -9.01 -18.89
N GLY A 146 4.24 -9.40 -19.75
CA GLY A 146 4.24 -10.69 -20.46
C GLY A 146 3.65 -11.86 -19.66
N LEU A 147 3.15 -11.59 -18.46
CA LEU A 147 2.38 -12.57 -17.68
C LEU A 147 0.91 -12.52 -18.08
N GLN A 148 0.25 -13.68 -18.06
CA GLN A 148 -1.20 -13.74 -18.14
C GLN A 148 -1.82 -13.27 -16.83
N GLN A 149 -3.01 -12.70 -16.91
CA GLN A 149 -3.76 -12.31 -15.72
C GLN A 149 -4.15 -13.55 -14.93
N ASP A 150 -3.79 -13.56 -13.63
CA ASP A 150 -4.08 -14.64 -12.70
C ASP A 150 -4.31 -14.02 -11.30
N GLU A 151 -5.57 -13.94 -10.91
CA GLU A 151 -5.96 -13.32 -9.65
C GLU A 151 -5.52 -14.16 -8.44
N ASP A 152 -5.65 -15.48 -8.51
CA ASP A 152 -5.29 -16.39 -7.41
C ASP A 152 -3.78 -16.36 -7.17
N MET A 153 -2.99 -16.46 -8.24
CA MET A 153 -1.54 -16.36 -8.13
C MET A 153 -1.12 -14.96 -7.65
N SER A 154 -1.77 -13.91 -8.14
CA SER A 154 -1.55 -12.53 -7.67
C SER A 154 -1.74 -12.41 -6.16
N LEU A 155 -2.83 -12.94 -5.61
CA LEU A 155 -3.09 -12.92 -4.16
C LEU A 155 -2.02 -13.68 -3.38
N ARG A 156 -1.55 -14.81 -3.87
CA ARG A 156 -0.45 -15.57 -3.24
C ARG A 156 0.84 -14.75 -3.20
N TYR A 157 1.17 -14.06 -4.29
CA TYR A 157 2.36 -13.19 -4.34
C TYR A 157 2.19 -11.94 -3.46
N PHE A 158 1.01 -11.32 -3.39
CA PHE A 158 0.74 -10.26 -2.42
C PHE A 158 0.89 -10.74 -0.98
N ARG A 159 0.36 -11.93 -0.66
CA ARG A 159 0.51 -12.51 0.68
C ARG A 159 1.99 -12.78 0.98
N LYS A 160 2.74 -13.40 0.07
CA LYS A 160 4.18 -13.61 0.23
C LYS A 160 4.93 -12.30 0.45
N ALA A 161 4.64 -11.26 -0.33
CA ALA A 161 5.22 -9.93 -0.14
C ALA A 161 4.89 -9.33 1.24
N ALA A 162 3.65 -9.51 1.73
CA ALA A 162 3.23 -9.02 3.04
C ALA A 162 3.99 -9.73 4.19
N ASP A 163 4.13 -11.04 4.10
CA ASP A 163 4.84 -11.85 5.09
C ASP A 163 6.36 -11.56 5.11
N GLU A 164 6.94 -11.21 3.95
CA GLU A 164 8.34 -10.79 3.81
C GLU A 164 8.57 -9.30 4.15
N GLY A 165 7.53 -8.55 4.50
CA GLY A 165 7.64 -7.21 5.06
C GLY A 165 7.23 -6.04 4.16
N SER A 166 6.72 -6.27 2.94
CA SER A 166 6.26 -5.16 2.09
C SER A 166 5.06 -4.43 2.68
N ALA A 167 5.24 -3.18 3.09
CA ALA A 167 4.17 -2.34 3.65
C ALA A 167 2.97 -2.18 2.70
N GLN A 168 3.22 -2.08 1.39
CA GLN A 168 2.18 -1.97 0.38
C GLN A 168 1.36 -3.26 0.27
N ALA A 169 2.04 -4.42 0.33
CA ALA A 169 1.38 -5.72 0.30
C ALA A 169 0.59 -5.98 1.59
N GLN A 170 1.13 -5.62 2.75
CA GLN A 170 0.42 -5.69 4.04
C GLN A 170 -0.86 -4.85 4.01
N ALA A 171 -0.78 -3.61 3.53
CA ALA A 171 -1.94 -2.75 3.36
C ALA A 171 -2.97 -3.36 2.39
N TYR A 172 -2.52 -3.91 1.26
CA TYR A 172 -3.39 -4.52 0.25
C TYR A 172 -4.11 -5.76 0.79
N ILE A 173 -3.38 -6.70 1.41
CA ILE A 173 -3.98 -7.91 2.00
C ILE A 173 -4.93 -7.55 3.15
N ALA A 174 -4.57 -6.57 3.98
CA ALA A 174 -5.45 -6.06 5.03
C ALA A 174 -6.78 -5.51 4.49
N GLU A 175 -6.77 -4.84 3.33
CA GLU A 175 -8.01 -4.39 2.67
C GLU A 175 -8.87 -5.59 2.20
N LYS A 176 -8.24 -6.64 1.70
CA LYS A 176 -8.95 -7.86 1.27
C LYS A 176 -9.53 -8.66 2.44
N LEU A 177 -8.86 -8.67 3.59
CA LEU A 177 -9.29 -9.37 4.80
C LEU A 177 -10.32 -8.57 5.62
N ALA A 178 -10.36 -7.24 5.51
CA ALA A 178 -11.20 -6.40 6.33
C ALA A 178 -12.71 -6.71 6.27
N PRO A 179 -13.30 -7.08 5.09
CA PRO A 179 -14.69 -7.48 4.99
C PRO A 179 -14.98 -8.90 5.52
N ILE A 180 -13.95 -9.66 5.85
CA ILE A 180 -14.08 -11.06 6.29
C ILE A 180 -14.19 -11.09 7.80
N ASP A 181 -15.34 -11.46 8.32
CA ASP A 181 -15.65 -11.44 9.76
C ASP A 181 -14.73 -12.32 10.60
N ILE A 182 -14.09 -13.32 10.02
CA ILE A 182 -13.17 -14.23 10.71
C ILE A 182 -11.74 -13.68 10.86
N ALA A 183 -11.38 -12.62 10.15
CA ALA A 183 -10.01 -12.12 10.09
C ALA A 183 -9.82 -10.61 10.40
N PRO A 184 -10.72 -9.92 11.14
CA PRO A 184 -10.59 -8.47 11.38
C PRO A 184 -9.33 -8.13 12.21
N ASP A 185 -8.90 -9.03 13.08
CA ASP A 185 -7.72 -8.84 13.91
C ASP A 185 -6.44 -8.93 13.09
N ILE A 186 -6.37 -9.89 12.17
CA ILE A 186 -5.25 -10.05 11.25
C ILE A 186 -5.16 -8.84 10.32
N ALA A 187 -6.29 -8.37 9.79
CA ALA A 187 -6.33 -7.15 8.99
C ALA A 187 -5.80 -5.92 9.75
N ARG A 188 -6.13 -5.80 11.06
CA ARG A 188 -5.59 -4.72 11.90
C ARG A 188 -4.09 -4.86 12.13
N GLN A 189 -3.60 -6.07 12.43
CA GLN A 189 -2.16 -6.33 12.60
C GLN A 189 -1.37 -5.97 11.34
N MET A 190 -1.85 -6.38 10.17
CA MET A 190 -1.21 -6.04 8.89
C MET A 190 -1.22 -4.52 8.63
N ARG A 191 -2.33 -3.82 8.95
CA ARG A 191 -2.38 -2.36 8.83
C ARG A 191 -1.43 -1.67 9.79
N LEU A 192 -1.32 -2.15 11.03
CA LEU A 192 -0.38 -1.60 12.00
C LEU A 192 1.05 -1.74 11.49
N CYS A 193 1.43 -2.95 11.08
CA CYS A 193 2.74 -3.22 10.52
C CYS A 193 3.07 -2.36 9.29
N ALA A 194 2.10 -2.14 8.39
CA ALA A 194 2.25 -1.24 7.25
C ALA A 194 2.39 0.24 7.68
N ALA A 195 1.62 0.66 8.68
CA ALA A 195 1.64 2.03 9.21
C ALA A 195 3.00 2.37 9.84
N GLU A 196 3.57 1.46 10.62
CA GLU A 196 4.91 1.58 11.22
C GLU A 196 6.02 1.73 10.17
N GLN A 197 5.80 1.23 8.97
CA GLN A 197 6.68 1.38 7.81
C GLN A 197 6.34 2.62 6.95
N GLY A 198 5.48 3.52 7.43
CA GLY A 198 5.14 4.77 6.76
C GLY A 198 4.00 4.66 5.74
N ASN A 199 3.11 3.65 5.85
CA ASN A 199 1.88 3.63 5.07
C ASN A 199 0.81 4.50 5.74
N GLY A 200 0.74 5.79 5.37
CA GLY A 200 -0.16 6.77 5.98
C GLY A 200 -1.65 6.40 5.87
N LYS A 201 -2.07 5.82 4.73
CA LYS A 201 -3.45 5.33 4.56
C LYS A 201 -3.81 4.24 5.57
N SER A 202 -2.90 3.28 5.81
CA SER A 202 -3.10 2.23 6.82
C SER A 202 -3.22 2.81 8.22
N ALA A 203 -2.36 3.76 8.57
CA ALA A 203 -2.39 4.46 9.85
C ALA A 203 -3.73 5.20 10.05
N ARG A 204 -4.18 5.95 9.07
CA ARG A 204 -5.48 6.65 9.12
C ARG A 204 -6.66 5.68 9.27
N ILE A 205 -6.69 4.57 8.54
CA ILE A 205 -7.76 3.56 8.66
C ILE A 205 -7.76 2.95 10.07
N LEU A 206 -6.59 2.70 10.66
CA LEU A 206 -6.49 2.26 12.06
C LEU A 206 -7.06 3.29 13.01
N GLY A 207 -6.72 4.57 12.86
CA GLY A 207 -7.27 5.66 13.67
C GLY A 207 -8.79 5.69 13.64
N VAL A 208 -9.40 5.57 12.45
CA VAL A 208 -10.86 5.48 12.30
C VAL A 208 -11.42 4.23 12.99
N ASN A 209 -10.77 3.08 12.85
CA ASN A 209 -11.23 1.84 13.47
C ASN A 209 -11.16 1.88 15.01
N PHE A 210 -10.09 2.45 15.57
CA PHE A 210 -9.94 2.63 17.01
C PHE A 210 -10.93 3.64 17.57
N SER A 211 -11.11 4.79 16.90
CA SER A 211 -12.12 5.79 17.27
C SER A 211 -13.53 5.19 17.26
N GLY A 212 -13.88 4.42 16.22
CA GLY A 212 -15.17 3.72 16.14
C GLY A 212 -15.43 2.70 17.25
N LYS A 213 -14.37 2.18 17.90
CA LYS A 213 -14.43 1.28 19.06
C LYS A 213 -14.36 2.03 20.41
N GLY A 214 -14.15 3.34 20.39
CA GLY A 214 -13.96 4.16 21.60
C GLY A 214 -12.56 4.10 22.19
N ASP A 215 -11.59 3.50 21.48
CA ASP A 215 -10.18 3.51 21.87
C ASP A 215 -9.49 4.76 21.31
N TYR A 216 -9.78 5.90 21.97
CA TYR A 216 -9.34 7.21 21.46
C TYR A 216 -7.83 7.43 21.59
N ASN A 217 -7.16 6.82 22.56
CA ASN A 217 -5.72 6.92 22.69
C ASN A 217 -5.02 6.22 21.52
N ALA A 218 -5.40 4.99 21.20
CA ALA A 218 -4.89 4.29 20.04
C ALA A 218 -5.26 4.99 18.73
N ALA A 219 -6.42 5.65 18.66
CA ALA A 219 -6.83 6.44 17.50
C ALA A 219 -5.90 7.66 17.29
N LEU A 220 -5.58 8.39 18.35
CA LEU A 220 -4.66 9.54 18.31
C LEU A 220 -3.27 9.11 17.82
N GLU A 221 -2.71 8.03 18.38
CA GLU A 221 -1.41 7.50 17.97
C GLU A 221 -1.41 7.07 16.50
N ALA A 222 -2.46 6.38 16.05
CA ALA A 222 -2.58 5.95 14.67
C ALA A 222 -2.71 7.15 13.70
N PHE A 223 -3.52 8.16 14.02
CA PHE A 223 -3.57 9.38 13.21
C PHE A 223 -2.23 10.13 13.20
N GLN A 224 -1.52 10.18 14.33
CA GLN A 224 -0.19 10.78 14.41
C GLN A 224 0.81 10.08 13.49
N LEU A 225 0.83 8.74 13.46
CA LEU A 225 1.59 7.96 12.48
C LEU A 225 1.18 8.31 11.04
N GLY A 226 -0.11 8.50 10.80
CA GLY A 226 -0.62 8.92 9.50
C GLY A 226 -0.04 10.26 9.06
N VAL A 227 -0.02 11.25 9.95
CA VAL A 227 0.58 12.58 9.69
C VAL A 227 2.08 12.46 9.43
N ALA A 228 2.80 11.69 10.25
CA ALA A 228 4.23 11.43 10.05
C ALA A 228 4.51 10.87 8.64
N ALA A 229 3.64 9.99 8.17
CA ALA A 229 3.72 9.35 6.85
C ALA A 229 3.17 10.22 5.71
N GLY A 230 2.68 11.44 5.97
CA GLY A 230 2.20 12.37 4.95
C GLY A 230 0.72 12.23 4.58
N ASP A 231 -0.10 11.54 5.38
CA ASP A 231 -1.55 11.44 5.15
C ASP A 231 -2.24 12.74 5.62
N GLU A 232 -2.65 13.58 4.66
CA GLU A 232 -3.37 14.83 4.90
C GLU A 232 -4.68 14.61 5.68
N SER A 233 -5.39 13.53 5.38
CA SER A 233 -6.66 13.21 6.04
C SER A 233 -6.46 12.88 7.51
N ALA A 234 -5.34 12.23 7.88
CA ALA A 234 -5.00 12.00 9.28
C ALA A 234 -4.80 13.34 10.04
N ALA A 235 -4.13 14.31 9.40
CA ALA A 235 -4.00 15.65 9.98
C ALA A 235 -5.36 16.33 10.16
N SER A 236 -6.30 16.14 9.23
CA SER A 236 -7.66 16.65 9.34
C SER A 236 -8.44 16.01 10.50
N PHE A 237 -8.29 14.71 10.74
CA PHE A 237 -8.91 14.05 11.90
C PHE A 237 -8.41 14.66 13.22
N LEU A 238 -7.10 14.89 13.34
CA LEU A 238 -6.50 15.49 14.55
C LEU A 238 -6.86 16.96 14.70
N ASP A 239 -6.86 17.77 13.63
CA ASP A 239 -7.34 19.16 13.67
C ASP A 239 -8.76 19.22 14.24
N ASN A 240 -9.69 18.48 13.64
CA ASN A 240 -11.09 18.50 14.07
C ASN A 240 -11.29 17.88 15.46
N GLY A 241 -10.53 16.84 15.81
CA GLY A 241 -10.58 16.20 17.12
C GLY A 241 -10.17 17.13 18.27
N PHE A 242 -9.11 17.92 18.07
CA PHE A 242 -8.65 18.90 19.06
C PHE A 242 -9.46 20.19 19.12
N ARG A 243 -10.49 20.36 18.26
CA ARG A 243 -11.48 21.43 18.42
C ARG A 243 -12.55 21.13 19.46
N GLY A 244 -12.44 20.02 20.19
CA GLY A 244 -13.37 19.64 21.25
C GLY A 244 -14.79 19.33 20.75
N PRO A 245 -14.97 18.52 19.66
CA PRO A 245 -16.29 18.19 19.18
C PRO A 245 -17.08 17.42 20.23
N LYS A 246 -18.42 17.57 20.21
CA LYS A 246 -19.29 16.82 21.11
C LYS A 246 -19.29 15.33 20.75
N LYS A 247 -19.64 14.47 21.72
CA LYS A 247 -19.62 13.00 21.56
C LYS A 247 -20.56 12.46 20.48
N ASP A 248 -21.58 13.21 20.09
CA ASP A 248 -22.49 12.88 19.00
C ASP A 248 -21.85 13.07 17.61
N ASN A 249 -20.77 13.87 17.52
CA ASN A 249 -19.95 13.95 16.31
C ASN A 249 -19.01 12.74 16.20
N ARG A 250 -19.58 11.58 15.85
CA ARG A 250 -18.85 10.30 15.78
C ARG A 250 -17.63 10.31 14.85
N MET A 251 -17.58 11.23 13.90
CA MET A 251 -16.51 11.29 12.92
C MET A 251 -15.22 11.87 13.52
N TYR A 252 -15.33 12.91 14.34
CA TYR A 252 -14.18 13.66 14.83
C TYR A 252 -14.01 13.62 16.34
N TYR A 253 -14.95 13.00 17.08
CA TYR A 253 -14.81 12.87 18.51
C TYR A 253 -13.66 11.93 18.89
N LEU A 254 -12.65 12.46 19.58
CA LEU A 254 -11.46 11.74 20.02
C LEU A 254 -11.26 11.80 21.56
N ASP A 255 -12.31 12.10 22.29
CA ASP A 255 -12.29 12.28 23.76
C ASP A 255 -11.23 13.27 24.24
N GLN A 256 -10.98 14.32 23.46
CA GLN A 256 -10.05 15.38 23.78
C GLN A 256 -10.80 16.65 24.17
N GLN A 257 -10.22 17.38 25.13
CA GLN A 257 -10.65 18.74 25.41
C GLN A 257 -10.19 19.67 24.27
N GLU A 258 -10.87 20.82 24.16
CA GLU A 258 -10.50 21.82 23.17
C GLU A 258 -9.04 22.30 23.39
N ASP A 259 -8.23 22.15 22.34
CA ASP A 259 -6.86 22.67 22.23
C ASP A 259 -6.68 23.29 20.82
N LEU A 260 -7.14 24.53 20.70
CA LEU A 260 -7.15 25.25 19.43
C LEU A 260 -5.74 25.47 18.86
N LEU A 261 -4.72 25.55 19.73
CA LEU A 261 -3.35 25.71 19.27
C LEU A 261 -2.82 24.43 18.62
N ARG A 262 -3.12 23.27 19.21
CA ARG A 262 -2.81 21.96 18.65
C ARG A 262 -3.57 21.71 17.36
N ALA A 263 -4.87 21.99 17.34
CA ALA A 263 -5.72 21.91 16.16
C ALA A 263 -5.16 22.73 14.98
N GLU A 264 -4.79 23.99 15.25
CA GLU A 264 -4.26 24.88 14.22
C GLU A 264 -2.94 24.38 13.63
N ARG A 265 -2.04 23.78 14.43
CA ARG A 265 -0.81 23.17 13.92
C ARG A 265 -1.09 22.02 12.97
N TYR A 266 -2.02 21.11 13.34
CA TYR A 266 -2.43 20.01 12.43
C TYR A 266 -3.05 20.56 11.15
N ARG A 267 -3.85 21.62 11.24
CA ARG A 267 -4.44 22.27 10.08
C ARG A 267 -3.38 22.84 9.13
N GLN A 268 -2.35 23.49 9.67
CA GLN A 268 -1.23 24.03 8.86
C GLN A 268 -0.42 22.92 8.21
N ILE A 269 -0.08 21.86 8.96
CA ILE A 269 0.60 20.68 8.45
C ILE A 269 -0.23 20.03 7.34
N GLY A 270 -1.52 19.79 7.58
CA GLY A 270 -2.43 19.20 6.60
C GLY A 270 -2.48 20.00 5.28
N LYS A 271 -2.49 21.35 5.35
CA LYS A 271 -2.41 22.19 4.16
C LYS A 271 -1.11 21.99 3.38
N VAL A 272 0.02 21.87 4.07
CA VAL A 272 1.30 21.61 3.41
C VAL A 272 1.27 20.23 2.75
N LEU A 273 0.81 19.20 3.45
CA LEU A 273 0.70 17.83 2.93
C LEU A 273 -0.20 17.77 1.69
N GLY A 274 -1.36 18.43 1.71
CA GLY A 274 -2.27 18.51 0.58
C GLY A 274 -1.70 19.26 -0.61
N ASN A 275 -1.15 20.44 -0.39
CA ASN A 275 -0.58 21.28 -1.45
C ASN A 275 0.62 20.61 -2.15
N TRP A 276 1.37 19.77 -1.43
CA TRP A 276 2.55 19.09 -1.94
C TRP A 276 2.36 17.58 -2.11
N SER A 277 1.11 17.10 -2.12
CA SER A 277 0.78 15.66 -2.20
C SER A 277 1.45 14.96 -3.40
N TYR A 278 1.63 15.65 -4.52
CA TYR A 278 2.35 15.16 -5.70
C TYR A 278 3.82 14.80 -5.41
N ALA A 279 4.45 15.46 -4.44
CA ALA A 279 5.85 15.22 -4.03
C ALA A 279 5.98 14.09 -2.98
N ASN A 280 4.84 13.54 -2.54
CA ASN A 280 4.77 12.55 -1.47
C ASN A 280 5.53 13.01 -0.21
N PRO A 281 5.10 14.13 0.42
CA PRO A 281 5.73 14.69 1.60
C PRO A 281 5.57 13.76 2.81
N SER A 282 6.44 13.90 3.79
CA SER A 282 6.34 13.24 5.10
C SER A 282 6.78 14.21 6.19
N VAL A 283 6.34 13.97 7.42
CA VAL A 283 6.67 14.81 8.58
C VAL A 283 7.16 13.89 9.71
N PRO A 284 8.35 13.26 9.56
CA PRO A 284 8.85 12.32 10.56
C PRO A 284 9.06 12.98 11.93
N GLU A 285 9.29 14.28 11.96
CA GLU A 285 9.45 15.10 13.17
C GLU A 285 8.13 15.53 13.83
N ILE A 286 6.98 14.96 13.44
CA ILE A 286 5.67 15.41 13.96
C ILE A 286 5.59 15.45 15.48
N ASN A 287 6.22 14.50 16.18
CA ASN A 287 6.24 14.47 17.64
C ASN A 287 7.10 15.59 18.27
N GLU A 288 8.01 16.18 17.51
CA GLU A 288 8.76 17.37 17.93
C GLU A 288 7.96 18.66 17.73
N ILE A 289 7.01 18.64 16.76
CA ILE A 289 6.19 19.81 16.40
C ILE A 289 4.87 19.81 17.17
N VAL A 290 4.16 18.68 17.15
CA VAL A 290 2.84 18.53 17.79
C VAL A 290 2.81 17.18 18.52
N PRO A 291 3.50 17.08 19.68
CA PRO A 291 3.39 15.87 20.50
C PRO A 291 1.95 15.69 20.99
N LEU A 292 1.53 14.43 21.13
CA LEU A 292 0.20 14.11 21.67
C LEU A 292 0.10 14.45 23.17
N PRO A 293 -1.11 14.74 23.69
CA PRO A 293 -1.33 14.89 25.12
C PRO A 293 -0.86 13.65 25.91
N PRO A 294 -0.38 13.81 27.17
CA PRO A 294 -0.37 15.05 27.96
C PRO A 294 0.84 15.96 27.72
N ALA A 295 1.68 15.69 26.71
CA ALA A 295 2.85 16.51 26.45
C ALA A 295 2.46 17.95 26.07
N LYS A 296 3.24 18.94 26.56
CA LYS A 296 3.04 20.36 26.23
C LYS A 296 3.54 20.63 24.81
N LEU A 297 2.86 21.55 24.11
CA LEU A 297 3.30 22.02 22.81
C LEU A 297 4.60 22.83 22.92
N PRO A 298 5.67 22.47 22.17
CA PRO A 298 6.87 23.27 22.09
C PRO A 298 6.65 24.56 21.27
N ALA A 299 7.60 25.48 21.28
CA ALA A 299 7.61 26.57 20.31
C ALA A 299 7.77 26.00 18.89
N TRP A 300 7.09 26.61 17.91
CA TRP A 300 7.17 26.22 16.50
C TRP A 300 7.05 27.45 15.60
N ASP A 301 7.91 27.56 14.62
CA ASP A 301 7.98 28.70 13.68
C ASP A 301 7.07 28.53 12.44
N GLY A 302 6.28 27.47 12.39
CA GLY A 302 5.37 27.17 11.27
C GLY A 302 6.04 26.49 10.08
N LYS A 303 7.31 26.05 10.19
CA LYS A 303 8.03 25.36 9.10
C LYS A 303 8.16 23.87 9.37
N LEU A 304 8.12 23.08 8.32
CA LEU A 304 8.50 21.67 8.29
C LEU A 304 9.96 21.57 7.81
N LYS A 305 10.69 20.58 8.32
CA LYS A 305 12.11 20.35 7.98
C LYS A 305 12.29 19.65 6.63
#